data_d7cb0831cbe56805a13093a5554f676a
#
_entry.id   d7cb0831cbe56805a13093a5554f676a
#
_cell.length_a   1.000
_cell.length_b   1.000
_cell.length_c   1.000
_cell.angle_alpha   90.00
_cell.angle_beta   90.00
_cell.angle_gamma   90.00
#
_symmetry.space_group_name_H-M   'P 1'
#
loop_
_entity.id
_entity.type
_entity.pdbx_description
1 polymer ?
#
loop_
_entity_poly.entity_id
_entity_poly.type
_entity_poly.pdbx_seq_one_letter_code
_entity_poly.pdbx_strand_id
1 'polypeptide(L)'
;VQIKKRTGRLHPITKFEKETVALFEKLGFQRFDAPHIDSDYNNFEALNIPSNHPARDLWDTLYIDSQKYGIEPGKLLLRTHTSNSQIRIMKKFKPPTRLMIIDRCFRYENLDARHEHTFEKFEIVYIDKNLSMGNLQYLSEYFLKNIFGEEIKVRLKPKYYPFVEPGAGVDGECIFCKGKTEKQIGRKLRV
;
A
#
# COMPACT_ATOMS: atom_id res chain seq x y z
N VAL A 1 3.66 -47.60 -10.72
CA VAL A 1 4.23 -46.29 -10.99
C VAL A 1 3.91 -45.41 -9.77
N GLN A 2 4.90 -45.11 -8.92
CA GLN A 2 4.72 -44.18 -7.80
C GLN A 2 4.69 -42.76 -8.37
N ILE A 3 3.52 -42.15 -8.37
CA ILE A 3 3.36 -40.72 -8.72
C ILE A 3 3.93 -39.90 -7.54
N LYS A 4 5.13 -39.38 -7.69
CA LYS A 4 5.67 -38.39 -6.75
C LYS A 4 4.68 -37.20 -6.68
N LYS A 5 4.02 -37.05 -5.53
CA LYS A 5 3.19 -35.88 -5.25
C LYS A 5 4.05 -34.62 -5.41
N ARG A 6 3.86 -33.86 -6.50
CA ARG A 6 4.47 -32.54 -6.63
C ARG A 6 3.78 -31.61 -5.64
N THR A 7 4.49 -31.21 -4.60
CA THR A 7 4.04 -30.13 -3.72
C THR A 7 4.07 -28.84 -4.53
N GLY A 8 2.92 -28.20 -4.69
CA GLY A 8 2.83 -26.90 -5.33
C GLY A 8 3.64 -25.83 -4.56
N ARG A 9 3.99 -24.76 -5.23
CA ARG A 9 4.66 -23.58 -4.62
C ARG A 9 3.70 -22.40 -4.62
N LEU A 10 3.76 -21.59 -3.57
CA LEU A 10 3.01 -20.34 -3.52
C LEU A 10 3.60 -19.35 -4.53
N HIS A 11 2.72 -18.54 -5.10
CA HIS A 11 3.15 -17.40 -5.90
C HIS A 11 4.00 -16.44 -5.05
N PRO A 12 5.05 -15.79 -5.57
CA PRO A 12 5.91 -14.89 -4.81
C PRO A 12 5.16 -13.79 -4.06
N ILE A 13 4.16 -13.17 -4.68
CA ILE A 13 3.31 -12.15 -4.04
C ILE A 13 2.57 -12.75 -2.84
N THR A 14 1.94 -13.93 -3.00
CA THR A 14 1.22 -14.60 -1.90
C THR A 14 2.16 -14.97 -0.74
N LYS A 15 3.39 -15.37 -1.07
CA LYS A 15 4.41 -15.64 -0.04
C LYS A 15 4.76 -14.36 0.72
N PHE A 16 5.07 -13.28 -0.01
CA PHE A 16 5.39 -11.97 0.56
C PHE A 16 4.24 -11.43 1.42
N GLU A 17 3.01 -11.54 0.95
CA GLU A 17 1.81 -11.16 1.70
C GLU A 17 1.74 -11.91 3.04
N LYS A 18 1.87 -13.24 3.04
CA LYS A 18 1.85 -14.06 4.26
C LYS A 18 2.97 -13.69 5.24
N GLU A 19 4.16 -13.46 4.72
CA GLU A 19 5.32 -13.03 5.53
C GLU A 19 5.06 -11.66 6.16
N THR A 20 4.52 -10.70 5.40
CA THR A 20 4.16 -9.36 5.88
C THR A 20 3.07 -9.42 6.95
N VAL A 21 2.02 -10.22 6.72
CA VAL A 21 0.96 -10.43 7.72
C VAL A 21 1.54 -10.96 9.02
N ALA A 22 2.29 -12.06 8.97
CA ALA A 22 2.88 -12.68 10.15
C ALA A 22 3.85 -11.74 10.89
N LEU A 23 4.51 -10.83 10.16
CA LEU A 23 5.39 -9.82 10.72
C LEU A 23 4.63 -8.80 11.58
N PHE A 24 3.54 -8.25 11.05
CA PHE A 24 2.75 -7.23 11.74
C PHE A 24 1.80 -7.79 12.82
N GLU A 25 1.36 -9.05 12.68
CA GLU A 25 0.62 -9.73 13.75
C GLU A 25 1.43 -9.81 15.06
N LYS A 26 2.76 -9.98 14.99
CA LYS A 26 3.65 -9.93 16.17
C LYS A 26 3.63 -8.57 16.89
N LEU A 27 3.27 -7.51 16.19
CA LEU A 27 3.11 -6.16 16.72
C LEU A 27 1.65 -5.85 17.14
N GLY A 28 0.77 -6.85 17.07
CA GLY A 28 -0.63 -6.73 17.44
C GLY A 28 -1.53 -6.14 16.36
N PHE A 29 -1.07 -6.06 15.12
CA PHE A 29 -1.92 -5.66 14.01
C PHE A 29 -2.78 -6.84 13.55
N GLN A 30 -4.03 -6.56 13.21
CA GLN A 30 -4.96 -7.53 12.64
C GLN A 30 -5.23 -7.19 11.18
N ARG A 31 -5.39 -8.20 10.33
CA ARG A 31 -5.75 -8.00 8.94
C ARG A 31 -7.19 -7.53 8.82
N PHE A 32 -7.39 -6.55 7.98
CA PHE A 32 -8.71 -6.06 7.57
C PHE A 32 -8.87 -6.22 6.06
N ASP A 33 -9.88 -6.98 5.67
CA ASP A 33 -10.21 -7.17 4.26
C ASP A 33 -11.30 -6.18 3.85
N ALA A 34 -11.10 -5.50 2.75
CA ALA A 34 -12.01 -4.51 2.20
C ALA A 34 -12.38 -4.85 0.74
N PRO A 35 -13.58 -4.45 0.28
CA PRO A 35 -14.01 -4.76 -1.07
C PRO A 35 -13.15 -4.06 -2.12
N HIS A 36 -12.97 -4.72 -3.28
CA HIS A 36 -12.26 -4.13 -4.43
C HIS A 36 -13.05 -2.99 -5.07
N ILE A 37 -14.37 -3.10 -5.05
CA ILE A 37 -15.29 -2.06 -5.55
C ILE A 37 -15.65 -1.15 -4.37
N ASP A 38 -15.50 0.14 -4.57
CA ASP A 38 -15.85 1.14 -3.57
C ASP A 38 -16.54 2.34 -4.22
N SER A 39 -17.07 3.21 -3.37
CA SER A 39 -17.65 4.47 -3.80
C SER A 39 -16.55 5.50 -4.09
N ASP A 40 -16.82 6.40 -5.03
CA ASP A 40 -16.00 7.59 -5.28
C ASP A 40 -15.79 8.39 -3.98
N TYR A 41 -16.83 8.51 -3.16
CA TYR A 41 -16.76 9.15 -1.86
C TYR A 41 -15.69 8.55 -0.95
N ASN A 42 -15.69 7.24 -0.72
CA ASN A 42 -14.70 6.59 0.14
C ASN A 42 -13.28 6.63 -0.45
N ASN A 43 -13.17 6.55 -1.79
CA ASN A 43 -11.88 6.50 -2.45
C ASN A 43 -11.21 7.87 -2.55
N PHE A 44 -11.98 8.96 -2.54
CA PHE A 44 -11.46 10.32 -2.74
C PHE A 44 -11.97 11.33 -1.72
N GLU A 45 -13.26 11.65 -1.70
CA GLU A 45 -13.78 12.78 -0.92
C GLU A 45 -13.56 12.62 0.58
N ALA A 46 -13.84 11.44 1.12
CA ALA A 46 -13.65 11.14 2.54
C ALA A 46 -12.17 11.14 2.98
N LEU A 47 -11.25 11.16 2.02
CA LEU A 47 -9.81 11.30 2.23
C LEU A 47 -9.32 12.75 1.96
N ASN A 48 -10.22 13.74 1.96
CA ASN A 48 -9.91 15.13 1.63
C ASN A 48 -9.36 15.34 0.21
N ILE A 49 -9.79 14.53 -0.73
CA ILE A 49 -9.46 14.67 -2.16
C ILE A 49 -10.73 15.07 -2.92
N PRO A 50 -11.07 16.35 -2.97
CA PRO A 50 -12.27 16.83 -3.65
C PRO A 50 -12.19 16.64 -5.17
N SER A 51 -13.32 16.77 -5.86
CA SER A 51 -13.43 16.51 -7.30
C SER A 51 -12.48 17.36 -8.16
N ASN A 52 -12.19 18.58 -7.71
CA ASN A 52 -11.30 19.53 -8.39
C ASN A 52 -9.84 19.46 -7.89
N HIS A 53 -9.49 18.45 -7.09
CA HIS A 53 -8.14 18.37 -6.55
C HIS A 53 -7.18 17.80 -7.61
N PRO A 54 -6.02 18.44 -7.88
CA PRO A 54 -5.07 17.96 -8.90
C PRO A 54 -4.58 16.53 -8.69
N ALA A 55 -4.54 16.04 -7.45
CA ALA A 55 -4.14 14.67 -7.17
C ALA A 55 -5.10 13.61 -7.73
N ARG A 56 -6.36 13.97 -8.06
CA ARG A 56 -7.32 13.06 -8.72
C ARG A 56 -6.98 12.83 -10.19
N ASP A 57 -6.45 13.85 -10.86
CA ASP A 57 -6.09 13.79 -12.27
C ASP A 57 -4.88 12.87 -12.51
N LEU A 58 -4.08 12.62 -11.48
CA LEU A 58 -2.93 11.70 -11.52
C LEU A 58 -3.33 10.22 -11.43
N TRP A 59 -4.61 9.94 -11.22
CA TRP A 59 -5.09 8.58 -10.97
C TRP A 59 -6.06 8.16 -12.07
N ASP A 60 -5.56 7.35 -12.97
CA ASP A 60 -6.39 6.72 -14.01
C ASP A 60 -7.35 5.73 -13.36
N THR A 61 -8.52 6.22 -12.99
CA THR A 61 -9.51 5.48 -12.23
C THR A 61 -10.41 4.66 -13.13
N LEU A 62 -10.56 3.39 -12.83
CA LEU A 62 -11.50 2.50 -13.50
C LEU A 62 -12.88 2.60 -12.86
N TYR A 63 -13.75 3.40 -13.44
CA TYR A 63 -15.15 3.50 -13.02
C TYR A 63 -15.98 2.35 -13.55
N ILE A 64 -16.94 1.92 -12.76
CA ILE A 64 -17.86 0.84 -13.10
C ILE A 64 -19.10 1.45 -13.75
N ASP A 65 -19.57 0.84 -14.83
CA ASP A 65 -20.90 1.15 -15.39
C ASP A 65 -21.98 0.69 -14.41
N SER A 66 -22.36 1.62 -13.55
CA SER A 66 -23.27 1.38 -12.43
C SER A 66 -24.74 1.67 -12.76
N GLN A 67 -25.03 2.27 -13.93
CA GLN A 67 -26.42 2.63 -14.34
C GLN A 67 -27.35 1.43 -14.35
N LYS A 68 -26.87 0.29 -14.85
CA LYS A 68 -27.64 -0.96 -14.87
C LYS A 68 -28.05 -1.49 -13.49
N TYR A 69 -27.45 -0.95 -12.43
CA TYR A 69 -27.78 -1.28 -11.04
C TYR A 69 -28.56 -0.17 -10.33
N GLY A 70 -29.05 0.83 -11.07
CA GLY A 70 -29.75 1.99 -10.51
C GLY A 70 -28.87 2.96 -9.72
N ILE A 71 -27.54 2.88 -9.92
CA ILE A 71 -26.56 3.75 -9.26
C ILE A 71 -26.05 4.77 -10.28
N GLU A 72 -25.97 6.03 -9.86
CA GLU A 72 -25.50 7.13 -10.69
C GLU A 72 -24.10 6.83 -11.27
N PRO A 73 -23.84 7.15 -12.56
CA PRO A 73 -22.54 6.99 -13.19
C PRO A 73 -21.40 7.69 -12.41
N GLY A 74 -20.23 7.11 -12.40
CA GLY A 74 -19.06 7.67 -11.70
C GLY A 74 -19.09 7.55 -10.18
N LYS A 75 -20.10 6.89 -9.60
CA LYS A 75 -20.18 6.71 -8.15
C LYS A 75 -19.55 5.43 -7.62
N LEU A 76 -19.32 4.44 -8.48
CA LEU A 76 -18.60 3.20 -8.16
C LEU A 76 -17.34 3.06 -9.01
N LEU A 77 -16.29 2.57 -8.38
CA LEU A 77 -14.98 2.39 -9.03
C LEU A 77 -14.26 1.16 -8.45
N LEU A 78 -13.27 0.68 -9.20
CA LEU A 78 -12.25 -0.21 -8.66
C LEU A 78 -11.25 0.65 -7.88
N ARG A 79 -10.99 0.33 -6.61
CA ARG A 79 -10.15 1.14 -5.74
C ARG A 79 -8.76 1.37 -6.32
N THR A 80 -8.29 2.61 -6.29
CA THR A 80 -6.98 3.03 -6.81
C THR A 80 -5.86 2.90 -5.78
N HIS A 81 -6.22 2.70 -4.52
CA HIS A 81 -5.35 2.54 -3.36
C HIS A 81 -6.10 1.83 -2.23
N THR A 82 -5.38 1.46 -1.18
CA THR A 82 -5.95 0.80 0.01
C THR A 82 -6.46 1.78 1.06
N SER A 83 -6.16 3.07 0.94
CA SER A 83 -6.50 4.10 1.94
C SER A 83 -8.02 4.34 2.08
N ASN A 84 -8.83 4.00 1.05
CA ASN A 84 -10.29 3.97 1.16
C ASN A 84 -10.78 3.06 2.30
N SER A 85 -10.01 2.02 2.61
CA SER A 85 -10.30 1.10 3.71
C SER A 85 -10.19 1.77 5.08
N GLN A 86 -9.39 2.83 5.23
CA GLN A 86 -9.30 3.61 6.47
C GLN A 86 -10.65 4.20 6.86
N ILE A 87 -11.41 4.70 5.88
CA ILE A 87 -12.76 5.25 6.11
C ILE A 87 -13.69 4.18 6.69
N ARG A 88 -13.63 2.96 6.15
CA ARG A 88 -14.41 1.81 6.64
C ARG A 88 -13.97 1.38 8.04
N ILE A 89 -12.66 1.37 8.28
CA ILE A 89 -12.05 1.06 9.58
C ILE A 89 -12.51 2.06 10.64
N MET A 90 -12.38 3.36 10.39
CA MET A 90 -12.77 4.39 11.34
C MET A 90 -14.27 4.42 11.64
N LYS A 91 -15.13 4.00 10.70
CA LYS A 91 -16.56 3.83 10.93
C LYS A 91 -16.89 2.60 11.79
N LYS A 92 -16.07 1.56 11.73
CA LYS A 92 -16.36 0.25 12.36
C LYS A 92 -15.66 0.05 13.70
N PHE A 93 -14.42 0.54 13.84
CA PHE A 93 -13.58 0.29 15.00
C PHE A 93 -13.34 1.56 15.81
N LYS A 94 -13.26 1.40 17.12
CA LYS A 94 -12.91 2.49 18.06
C LYS A 94 -11.45 2.36 18.47
N PRO A 95 -10.75 3.47 18.72
CA PRO A 95 -9.41 3.43 19.31
C PRO A 95 -9.36 2.72 20.68
N PRO A 96 -8.27 2.02 21.00
CA PRO A 96 -7.07 1.84 20.16
C PRO A 96 -7.31 0.85 19.03
N THR A 97 -6.73 1.14 17.84
CA THR A 97 -6.92 0.31 16.64
C THR A 97 -5.60 0.08 15.94
N ARG A 98 -5.28 -1.17 15.66
CA ARG A 98 -4.09 -1.60 14.89
C ARG A 98 -4.54 -2.57 13.81
N LEU A 99 -4.71 -2.06 12.60
CA LEU A 99 -5.15 -2.85 11.45
C LEU A 99 -4.16 -2.73 10.30
N MET A 100 -4.03 -3.78 9.52
CA MET A 100 -3.27 -3.80 8.28
C MET A 100 -4.18 -4.21 7.12
N ILE A 101 -3.93 -3.61 5.99
CA ILE A 101 -4.57 -3.91 4.71
C ILE A 101 -3.48 -4.34 3.75
N ILE A 102 -3.61 -5.53 3.19
CA ILE A 102 -2.80 -5.97 2.05
C ILE A 102 -3.78 -6.41 1.00
N ASP A 103 -3.83 -5.65 -0.10
CA ASP A 103 -4.90 -5.90 -1.03
C ASP A 103 -4.63 -5.26 -2.39
N ARG A 104 -5.37 -5.75 -3.37
CA ARG A 104 -5.25 -5.36 -4.76
C ARG A 104 -5.82 -3.99 -5.03
N CYS A 105 -5.07 -3.20 -5.81
CA CYS A 105 -5.47 -1.91 -6.32
C CYS A 105 -5.46 -1.93 -7.84
N PHE A 106 -6.21 -1.01 -8.45
CA PHE A 106 -6.45 -0.99 -9.88
C PHE A 106 -6.27 0.43 -10.41
N ARG A 107 -5.53 0.57 -11.51
CA ARG A 107 -5.36 1.84 -12.21
C ARG A 107 -5.35 1.61 -13.71
N TYR A 108 -5.89 2.55 -14.46
CA TYR A 108 -5.77 2.54 -15.90
C TYR A 108 -4.43 3.14 -16.30
N GLU A 109 -3.39 2.31 -16.36
CA GLU A 109 -2.05 2.72 -16.72
C GLU A 109 -1.60 2.07 -18.02
N ASN A 110 -0.71 2.73 -18.77
CA ASN A 110 -0.02 2.09 -19.86
C ASN A 110 0.95 1.04 -19.32
N LEU A 111 0.84 -0.19 -19.84
CA LEU A 111 1.71 -1.29 -19.44
C LEU A 111 3.15 -1.03 -19.88
N ASP A 112 4.07 -1.07 -18.94
CA ASP A 112 5.51 -1.04 -19.19
C ASP A 112 6.25 -1.97 -18.23
N ALA A 113 7.58 -1.89 -18.19
CA ALA A 113 8.39 -2.72 -17.31
C ALA A 113 8.18 -2.46 -15.81
N ARG A 114 7.48 -1.40 -15.42
CA ARG A 114 7.28 -0.94 -14.04
C ARG A 114 5.83 -0.66 -13.67
N HIS A 115 4.92 -0.62 -14.65
CA HIS A 115 3.51 -0.31 -14.44
C HIS A 115 2.63 -1.47 -14.89
N GLU A 116 1.70 -1.82 -14.01
CA GLU A 116 0.68 -2.85 -14.23
C GLU A 116 -0.67 -2.28 -13.81
N HIS A 117 -1.75 -2.64 -14.51
CA HIS A 117 -3.11 -2.21 -14.16
C HIS A 117 -3.54 -2.65 -12.76
N THR A 118 -2.94 -3.72 -12.29
CA THR A 118 -3.30 -4.38 -11.05
C THR A 118 -2.05 -4.62 -10.21
N PHE A 119 -2.02 -4.10 -9.00
CA PHE A 119 -0.89 -4.26 -8.09
C PHE A 119 -1.37 -4.43 -6.66
N GLU A 120 -0.56 -5.09 -5.84
CA GLU A 120 -0.82 -5.24 -4.42
C GLU A 120 -0.24 -4.05 -3.64
N LYS A 121 -1.01 -3.56 -2.67
CA LYS A 121 -0.59 -2.47 -1.78
C LYS A 121 -0.76 -2.85 -0.33
N PHE A 122 0.30 -2.66 0.44
CA PHE A 122 0.30 -2.79 1.88
C PHE A 122 0.09 -1.43 2.55
N GLU A 123 -0.77 -1.38 3.55
CA GLU A 123 -1.04 -0.20 4.36
C GLU A 123 -1.37 -0.61 5.79
N ILE A 124 -1.04 0.24 6.75
CA ILE A 124 -1.41 0.06 8.15
C ILE A 124 -2.20 1.27 8.66
N VAL A 125 -3.13 1.00 9.58
CA VAL A 125 -3.87 2.00 10.34
C VAL A 125 -3.57 1.76 11.81
N TYR A 126 -2.92 2.72 12.43
CA TYR A 126 -2.61 2.68 13.85
C TYR A 126 -3.14 3.94 14.52
N ILE A 127 -4.15 3.77 15.37
CA ILE A 127 -4.80 4.84 16.11
C ILE A 127 -4.70 4.51 17.58
N ASP A 128 -3.98 5.32 18.34
CA ASP A 128 -3.78 5.14 19.78
C ASP A 128 -3.39 6.47 20.42
N LYS A 129 -3.33 6.50 21.75
CA LYS A 129 -2.80 7.65 22.49
C LYS A 129 -1.27 7.68 22.38
N ASN A 130 -0.70 8.89 22.43
CA ASN A 130 0.74 9.12 22.48
C ASN A 130 1.53 8.60 21.27
N LEU A 131 0.90 8.46 20.10
CA LEU A 131 1.62 8.17 18.86
C LEU A 131 2.42 9.39 18.40
N SER A 132 3.57 9.12 17.81
CA SER A 132 4.50 10.13 17.32
C SER A 132 5.13 9.71 15.99
N MET A 133 5.86 10.60 15.35
CA MET A 133 6.68 10.28 14.18
C MET A 133 7.71 9.18 14.46
N GLY A 134 8.16 9.02 15.72
CA GLY A 134 9.03 7.92 16.14
C GLY A 134 8.36 6.55 15.97
N ASN A 135 7.05 6.45 16.20
CA ASN A 135 6.32 5.19 15.96
C ASN A 135 6.25 4.88 14.46
N LEU A 136 6.04 5.89 13.61
CA LEU A 136 6.06 5.72 12.17
C LEU A 136 7.45 5.27 11.69
N GLN A 137 8.52 5.89 12.17
CA GLN A 137 9.89 5.50 11.86
C GLN A 137 10.16 4.06 12.29
N TYR A 138 9.84 3.71 13.52
CA TYR A 138 10.03 2.35 14.04
C TYR A 138 9.33 1.30 13.18
N LEU A 139 8.04 1.49 12.87
CA LEU A 139 7.27 0.54 12.06
C LEU A 139 7.82 0.42 10.63
N SER A 140 8.28 1.54 10.07
CA SER A 140 8.90 1.56 8.74
C SER A 140 10.25 0.83 8.72
N GLU A 141 11.10 1.08 9.73
CA GLU A 141 12.36 0.37 9.89
C GLU A 141 12.15 -1.12 10.15
N TYR A 142 11.22 -1.46 11.04
CA TYR A 142 10.88 -2.84 11.34
C TYR A 142 10.47 -3.60 10.08
N PHE A 143 9.59 -3.02 9.25
CA PHE A 143 9.17 -3.61 8.00
C PHE A 143 10.33 -3.77 7.01
N LEU A 144 11.04 -2.69 6.70
CA LEU A 144 12.09 -2.71 5.69
C LEU A 144 13.26 -3.61 6.09
N LYS A 145 13.67 -3.63 7.35
CA LYS A 145 14.73 -4.51 7.84
C LYS A 145 14.36 -5.98 7.75
N ASN A 146 13.12 -6.33 8.11
CA ASN A 146 12.68 -7.73 8.00
C ASN A 146 12.52 -8.22 6.56
N ILE A 147 12.25 -7.31 5.61
CA ILE A 147 12.09 -7.67 4.19
C ILE A 147 13.42 -7.65 3.45
N PHE A 148 14.26 -6.64 3.68
CA PHE A 148 15.47 -6.40 2.92
C PHE A 148 16.78 -6.71 3.65
N GLY A 149 16.69 -7.07 4.94
CA GLY A 149 17.82 -7.38 5.81
C GLY A 149 18.13 -6.26 6.81
N GLU A 150 18.70 -6.65 7.95
CA GLU A 150 18.98 -5.77 9.09
C GLU A 150 19.95 -4.61 8.75
N GLU A 151 20.79 -4.79 7.74
CA GLU A 151 21.78 -3.79 7.30
C GLU A 151 21.19 -2.59 6.59
N ILE A 152 19.87 -2.64 6.21
CA ILE A 152 19.26 -1.54 5.46
C ILE A 152 19.15 -0.29 6.33
N LYS A 153 19.65 0.84 5.82
CA LYS A 153 19.43 2.14 6.44
C LYS A 153 18.11 2.71 5.99
N VAL A 154 17.33 3.17 6.94
CA VAL A 154 16.00 3.77 6.71
C VAL A 154 16.01 5.19 7.23
N ARG A 155 15.38 6.10 6.48
CA ARG A 155 15.19 7.48 6.92
C ARG A 155 13.78 7.95 6.61
N LEU A 156 13.26 8.79 7.49
CA LEU A 156 12.09 9.62 7.20
C LEU A 156 12.57 10.96 6.64
N LYS A 157 11.82 11.47 5.66
CA LYS A 157 11.97 12.82 5.16
C LYS A 157 10.62 13.51 5.10
N PRO A 158 10.52 14.80 5.38
CA PRO A 158 9.27 15.54 5.14
C PRO A 158 8.82 15.36 3.69
N LYS A 159 7.54 15.05 3.52
CA LYS A 159 6.93 14.91 2.20
C LYS A 159 5.51 15.41 2.26
N TYR A 160 5.17 16.30 1.35
CA TYR A 160 3.81 16.78 1.23
C TYR A 160 2.91 15.76 0.54
N TYR A 161 1.78 15.51 1.17
CA TYR A 161 0.64 14.81 0.58
C TYR A 161 -0.62 15.63 0.88
N PRO A 162 -1.52 15.82 -0.11
CA PRO A 162 -2.69 16.70 0.07
C PRO A 162 -3.61 16.30 1.22
N PHE A 163 -3.57 15.04 1.62
CA PHE A 163 -4.48 14.42 2.59
C PHE A 163 -3.76 13.88 3.84
N VAL A 164 -2.50 14.27 4.06
CA VAL A 164 -1.70 13.82 5.22
C VAL A 164 -1.04 15.00 5.91
N GLU A 165 -1.22 15.11 7.23
CA GLU A 165 -0.58 16.12 8.06
C GLU A 165 -0.23 15.57 9.46
N PRO A 166 1.05 15.59 9.89
CA PRO A 166 2.24 15.87 9.10
C PRO A 166 2.58 14.74 8.13
N GLY A 167 3.05 15.09 6.92
CA GLY A 167 3.42 14.13 5.91
C GLY A 167 4.90 13.74 5.95
N ALA A 168 5.19 12.45 5.83
CA ALA A 168 6.55 11.95 5.72
C ALA A 168 6.68 10.88 4.63
N GLY A 169 7.80 10.90 3.93
CA GLY A 169 8.24 9.84 3.03
C GLY A 169 9.25 8.93 3.72
N VAL A 170 9.19 7.64 3.43
CA VAL A 170 10.14 6.64 3.92
C VAL A 170 11.07 6.26 2.79
N ASP A 171 12.36 6.43 2.98
CA ASP A 171 13.39 5.96 2.06
C ASP A 171 14.18 4.82 2.70
N GLY A 172 14.35 3.72 1.96
CA GLY A 172 15.28 2.65 2.28
C GLY A 172 16.54 2.73 1.42
N GLU A 173 17.70 2.44 1.98
CA GLU A 173 18.94 2.33 1.22
C GLU A 173 18.82 1.20 0.20
N CYS A 174 19.22 1.45 -1.05
CA CYS A 174 19.18 0.41 -2.08
C CYS A 174 20.12 -0.74 -1.73
N ILE A 175 19.57 -1.95 -1.63
CA ILE A 175 20.33 -3.17 -1.28
C ILE A 175 21.40 -3.53 -2.35
N PHE A 176 21.22 -3.06 -3.59
CA PHE A 176 22.13 -3.36 -4.69
C PHE A 176 23.27 -2.34 -4.83
N CYS A 177 22.95 -1.05 -4.81
CA CYS A 177 23.94 -0.01 -5.02
C CYS A 177 24.44 0.64 -3.72
N LYS A 178 23.73 0.47 -2.60
CA LYS A 178 24.05 1.09 -1.30
C LYS A 178 24.37 2.59 -1.45
N GLY A 179 23.57 3.29 -2.25
CA GLY A 179 23.75 4.71 -2.55
C GLY A 179 24.89 5.07 -3.51
N LYS A 180 25.58 4.08 -4.08
CA LYS A 180 26.65 4.31 -5.04
C LYS A 180 26.11 4.54 -6.44
N THR A 181 26.78 5.39 -7.21
CA THR A 181 26.47 5.63 -8.63
C THR A 181 26.92 4.46 -9.51
N GLU A 182 26.40 4.36 -10.73
CA GLU A 182 26.84 3.36 -11.72
C GLU A 182 28.36 3.37 -11.93
N LYS A 183 28.97 4.56 -11.96
CA LYS A 183 30.42 4.73 -12.08
C LYS A 183 31.18 4.11 -10.90
N GLN A 184 30.62 4.24 -9.67
CA GLN A 184 31.25 3.70 -8.47
C GLN A 184 31.12 2.17 -8.32
N ILE A 185 30.07 1.59 -8.89
CA ILE A 185 29.84 0.13 -8.86
C ILE A 185 30.37 -0.59 -10.11
N GLY A 186 30.85 0.15 -11.12
CA GLY A 186 31.43 -0.41 -12.34
C GLY A 186 30.46 -1.15 -13.27
N ARG A 187 29.13 -0.99 -13.06
CA ARG A 187 28.07 -1.60 -13.89
C ARG A 187 26.85 -0.70 -14.01
N LYS A 188 26.08 -0.85 -15.09
CA LYS A 188 24.80 -0.18 -15.24
C LYS A 188 23.78 -0.72 -14.23
N LEU A 189 23.12 0.17 -13.53
CA LEU A 189 21.95 -0.15 -12.74
C LEU A 189 20.76 -0.31 -13.70
N ARG A 190 20.26 -1.52 -13.85
CA ARG A 190 18.97 -1.73 -14.48
C ARG A 190 17.90 -1.53 -13.40
N VAL A 191 17.26 -0.38 -13.45
CA VAL A 191 16.10 -0.03 -12.62
C VAL A 191 14.84 -0.43 -13.36
#